data_a1625fa5165c80b740bfe6285e93b31e
#
_entry.id   a1625fa5165c80b740bfe6285e93b31e
#
_cell.length_a   1.000
_cell.length_b   1.000
_cell.length_c   1.000
_cell.angle_alpha   90.00
_cell.angle_beta   90.00
_cell.angle_gamma   90.00
#
_symmetry.space_group_name_H-M   'P 1'
#
loop_
_entity.id
_entity.type
_entity.pdbx_description
1 polymer ?
#
loop_
_entity_poly.entity_id
_entity_poly.type
_entity_poly.pdbx_seq_one_letter_code
_entity_poly.pdbx_strand_id
1 'polypeptide(L)'
;MQKQHLLSSDPTHLYRTRKVSHELALYLLPAQSPTPRGVLLLLPGFGGPAESVFQETALGQEASQAGFVTVVPTLNNRLYLDSSSMYFLDDVLRHLLRQYPSVGPNLVIGGFSAGGHLALTYAETLVGDTTRLPLRVKAVFGVDPPVDLANFWQTGQRRIAQACSPLLVREGRSMAATLTQAFGGSPEQVPGAYRQYSAFSSSDSTGGNLALLRTIPVRVYCEPDLSFWREHYCPTMQLEDLNTPMLQQLIHCLQRQGNRQAEYLETRGKGRVGKRPFPHSWSIVDAPECIRWLQPYTEQ
;
A
#
# COMPACT_ATOMS: atom_id res chain seq x y z
N MET A 1 -18.57 -8.29 -8.69
CA MET A 1 -17.37 -7.53 -9.11
C MET A 1 -17.53 -7.11 -10.56
N GLN A 2 -17.28 -5.83 -10.85
CA GLN A 2 -17.41 -5.23 -12.19
C GLN A 2 -16.05 -4.67 -12.62
N LYS A 3 -15.55 -5.04 -13.80
CA LYS A 3 -14.37 -4.42 -14.42
C LYS A 3 -14.82 -3.21 -15.23
N GLN A 4 -14.15 -2.09 -15.07
CA GLN A 4 -14.39 -0.87 -15.83
C GLN A 4 -13.05 -0.35 -16.38
N HIS A 5 -13.11 0.22 -17.59
CA HIS A 5 -11.96 0.87 -18.20
C HIS A 5 -12.06 2.37 -17.96
N LEU A 6 -10.93 2.99 -17.61
CA LEU A 6 -10.85 4.41 -17.35
C LEU A 6 -9.75 5.02 -18.21
N LEU A 7 -10.09 6.11 -18.92
CA LEU A 7 -9.07 6.95 -19.57
C LEU A 7 -8.52 7.92 -18.51
N SER A 8 -7.19 7.95 -18.37
CA SER A 8 -6.53 8.92 -17.49
C SER A 8 -6.69 10.34 -18.05
N SER A 9 -6.90 11.30 -17.17
CA SER A 9 -6.88 12.74 -17.51
C SER A 9 -5.50 13.22 -17.93
N ASP A 10 -4.44 12.48 -17.59
CA ASP A 10 -3.06 12.76 -18.02
C ASP A 10 -2.51 11.64 -18.93
N PRO A 11 -2.73 11.71 -20.25
CA PRO A 11 -2.28 10.69 -21.18
C PRO A 11 -0.75 10.64 -21.35
N THR A 12 -0.02 11.65 -20.89
CA THR A 12 1.45 11.71 -21.02
C THR A 12 2.16 10.85 -20.00
N HIS A 13 1.49 10.54 -18.90
CA HIS A 13 2.01 9.77 -17.77
C HIS A 13 1.38 8.37 -17.66
N LEU A 14 0.81 7.86 -18.74
CA LEU A 14 0.29 6.50 -18.77
C LEU A 14 1.36 5.50 -18.36
N TYR A 15 0.95 4.49 -17.58
CA TYR A 15 1.79 3.39 -17.14
C TYR A 15 2.42 2.66 -18.31
N ARG A 16 3.57 3.14 -18.78
CA ARG A 16 4.32 2.50 -19.85
C ARG A 16 5.18 1.40 -19.25
N THR A 17 4.66 0.20 -19.19
CA THR A 17 5.51 -0.99 -19.15
C THR A 17 5.46 -1.65 -20.52
N ARG A 18 6.57 -2.25 -20.98
CA ARG A 18 6.67 -2.93 -22.29
C ARG A 18 5.65 -4.07 -22.50
N LYS A 19 4.85 -4.41 -21.49
CA LYS A 19 3.90 -5.53 -21.49
C LYS A 19 2.46 -5.13 -21.17
N VAL A 20 2.17 -3.90 -20.86
CA VAL A 20 0.83 -3.50 -20.44
C VAL A 20 0.20 -2.72 -21.56
N SER A 21 -0.93 -3.21 -22.05
CA SER A 21 -1.85 -2.44 -22.86
C SER A 21 -2.14 -1.12 -22.14
N HIS A 22 -2.37 -0.04 -22.89
CA HIS A 22 -2.73 1.27 -22.33
C HIS A 22 -4.08 1.28 -21.58
N GLU A 23 -4.58 0.11 -21.20
CA GLU A 23 -5.81 -0.06 -20.47
C GLU A 23 -5.58 0.22 -18.98
N LEU A 24 -5.97 1.39 -18.55
CA LEU A 24 -6.19 1.68 -17.16
C LEU A 24 -7.56 1.12 -16.79
N ALA A 25 -7.60 0.20 -15.85
CA ALA A 25 -8.81 -0.45 -15.42
C ALA A 25 -8.97 -0.32 -13.91
N LEU A 26 -10.21 -0.39 -13.48
CA LEU A 26 -10.59 -0.53 -12.08
C LEU A 26 -11.58 -1.68 -11.94
N TYR A 27 -11.59 -2.26 -10.76
CA TYR A 27 -12.54 -3.32 -10.39
C TYR A 27 -13.38 -2.82 -9.24
N LEU A 28 -14.69 -2.85 -9.40
CA LEU A 28 -15.67 -2.38 -8.43
C LEU A 28 -16.43 -3.53 -7.80
N LEU A 29 -16.58 -3.46 -6.49
CA LEU A 29 -17.56 -4.25 -5.74
C LEU A 29 -18.52 -3.25 -5.05
N PRO A 30 -19.80 -3.18 -5.50
CA PRO A 30 -20.76 -2.27 -4.91
C PRO A 30 -21.03 -2.58 -3.44
N ALA A 31 -21.44 -1.57 -2.68
CA ALA A 31 -21.98 -1.75 -1.35
C ALA A 31 -23.30 -2.52 -1.42
N GLN A 32 -23.60 -3.30 -0.39
CA GLN A 32 -24.93 -3.92 -0.25
C GLN A 32 -26.01 -2.92 0.21
N SER A 33 -25.57 -1.75 0.71
CA SER A 33 -26.47 -0.65 1.07
C SER A 33 -26.82 0.22 -0.15
N PRO A 34 -28.08 0.67 -0.29
CA PRO A 34 -28.48 1.62 -1.34
C PRO A 34 -27.83 3.01 -1.14
N THR A 35 -27.43 3.34 0.08
CA THR A 35 -26.71 4.57 0.43
C THR A 35 -25.33 4.18 1.00
N PRO A 36 -24.31 4.04 0.14
CA PRO A 36 -22.99 3.64 0.61
C PRO A 36 -22.41 4.69 1.56
N ARG A 37 -21.84 4.23 2.70
CA ARG A 37 -21.22 5.12 3.70
C ARG A 37 -19.89 5.70 3.30
N GLY A 38 -19.24 5.14 2.30
CA GLY A 38 -17.94 5.57 1.84
C GLY A 38 -17.30 4.62 0.84
N VAL A 39 -16.04 4.85 0.59
CA VAL A 39 -15.20 4.12 -0.36
C VAL A 39 -14.09 3.39 0.39
N LEU A 40 -13.88 2.11 0.07
CA LEU A 40 -12.65 1.38 0.37
C LEU A 40 -11.81 1.25 -0.89
N LEU A 41 -10.67 1.95 -0.94
CA LEU A 41 -9.68 1.84 -2.00
C LEU A 41 -8.62 0.79 -1.59
N LEU A 42 -8.51 -0.30 -2.34
CA LEU A 42 -7.51 -1.34 -2.11
C LEU A 42 -6.46 -1.34 -3.23
N LEU A 43 -5.19 -1.25 -2.85
CA LEU A 43 -4.06 -1.15 -3.77
C LEU A 43 -3.28 -2.46 -3.83
N PRO A 44 -3.17 -3.11 -5.02
CA PRO A 44 -2.45 -4.37 -5.19
C PRO A 44 -0.94 -4.20 -5.00
N GLY A 45 -0.24 -5.29 -4.70
CA GLY A 45 1.22 -5.34 -4.64
C GLY A 45 1.88 -5.12 -6.01
N PHE A 46 3.20 -4.97 -6.02
CA PHE A 46 4.00 -4.76 -7.23
C PHE A 46 3.76 -5.87 -8.27
N GLY A 47 3.32 -5.49 -9.45
CA GLY A 47 3.04 -6.43 -10.54
C GLY A 47 1.81 -7.32 -10.33
N GLY A 48 1.10 -7.18 -9.21
CA GLY A 48 -0.12 -7.93 -8.94
C GLY A 48 -1.29 -7.45 -9.81
N PRO A 49 -2.06 -8.38 -10.42
CA PRO A 49 -3.28 -8.00 -11.11
C PRO A 49 -4.30 -7.45 -10.12
N ALA A 50 -5.01 -6.38 -10.48
CA ALA A 50 -5.99 -5.76 -9.58
C ALA A 50 -7.13 -6.72 -9.18
N GLU A 51 -7.57 -7.58 -10.11
CA GLU A 51 -8.60 -8.58 -9.86
C GLU A 51 -8.20 -9.64 -8.84
N SER A 52 -6.90 -9.94 -8.70
CA SER A 52 -6.43 -10.98 -7.77
C SER A 52 -6.67 -10.58 -6.31
N VAL A 53 -6.75 -9.29 -6.00
CA VAL A 53 -7.02 -8.80 -4.65
C VAL A 53 -8.32 -9.40 -4.09
N PHE A 54 -9.36 -9.52 -4.92
CA PHE A 54 -10.64 -10.14 -4.50
C PHE A 54 -10.57 -11.66 -4.30
N GLN A 55 -9.52 -12.31 -4.77
CA GLN A 55 -9.26 -13.74 -4.56
C GLN A 55 -8.33 -13.97 -3.36
N GLU A 56 -7.44 -13.02 -3.09
CA GLU A 56 -6.42 -13.12 -2.07
C GLU A 56 -6.89 -12.65 -0.69
N THR A 57 -7.95 -11.82 -0.65
CA THR A 57 -8.54 -11.32 0.60
C THR A 57 -10.05 -11.14 0.51
N ALA A 58 -10.73 -11.36 1.63
CA ALA A 58 -12.16 -11.11 1.78
C ALA A 58 -12.49 -9.62 2.10
N LEU A 59 -11.50 -8.74 2.20
CA LEU A 59 -11.70 -7.33 2.60
C LEU A 59 -12.77 -6.62 1.76
N GLY A 60 -12.77 -6.83 0.42
CA GLY A 60 -13.77 -6.22 -0.45
C GLY A 60 -15.19 -6.71 -0.15
N GLN A 61 -15.37 -8.01 0.12
CA GLN A 61 -16.66 -8.59 0.45
C GLN A 61 -17.18 -8.09 1.80
N GLU A 62 -16.34 -8.12 2.83
CA GLU A 62 -16.68 -7.63 4.16
C GLU A 62 -17.02 -6.13 4.15
N ALA A 63 -16.24 -5.34 3.40
CA ALA A 63 -16.51 -3.91 3.21
C ALA A 63 -17.85 -3.66 2.49
N SER A 64 -18.16 -4.44 1.45
CA SER A 64 -19.44 -4.35 0.74
C SER A 64 -20.63 -4.60 1.66
N GLN A 65 -20.53 -5.62 2.53
CA GLN A 65 -21.53 -5.91 3.56
C GLN A 65 -21.64 -4.78 4.60
N ALA A 66 -20.51 -4.17 4.95
CA ALA A 66 -20.45 -3.03 5.86
C ALA A 66 -20.88 -1.68 5.23
N GLY A 67 -21.30 -1.70 3.96
CA GLY A 67 -21.85 -0.52 3.28
C GLY A 67 -20.80 0.34 2.55
N PHE A 68 -19.60 -0.18 2.24
CA PHE A 68 -18.61 0.50 1.43
C PHE A 68 -18.65 0.05 -0.03
N VAL A 69 -18.43 0.99 -0.94
CA VAL A 69 -18.04 0.64 -2.31
C VAL A 69 -16.54 0.34 -2.30
N THR A 70 -16.16 -0.87 -2.70
CA THR A 70 -14.75 -1.24 -2.81
C THR A 70 -14.26 -1.03 -4.23
N VAL A 71 -13.14 -0.35 -4.39
CA VAL A 71 -12.46 -0.14 -5.68
C VAL A 71 -11.02 -0.62 -5.63
N VAL A 72 -10.61 -1.36 -6.65
CA VAL A 72 -9.24 -1.83 -6.84
C VAL A 72 -8.76 -1.39 -8.22
N PRO A 73 -7.88 -0.39 -8.33
CA PRO A 73 -7.33 0.06 -9.60
C PRO A 73 -6.15 -0.81 -10.05
N THR A 74 -5.87 -0.83 -11.35
CA THR A 74 -4.62 -1.37 -11.87
C THR A 74 -3.49 -0.40 -11.57
N LEU A 75 -2.47 -0.83 -10.82
CA LEU A 75 -1.28 -0.02 -10.51
C LEU A 75 -0.05 -0.43 -11.32
N ASN A 76 -0.13 -1.56 -12.04
CA ASN A 76 1.00 -2.13 -12.76
C ASN A 76 2.22 -2.30 -11.84
N ASN A 77 3.42 -2.05 -12.35
CA ASN A 77 4.67 -2.24 -11.61
C ASN A 77 5.10 -0.95 -10.89
N ARG A 78 4.25 -0.38 -10.01
CA ARG A 78 4.60 0.83 -9.24
C ARG A 78 5.16 0.48 -7.87
N LEU A 79 6.33 1.04 -7.53
CA LEU A 79 6.97 0.92 -6.22
C LEU A 79 6.70 2.13 -5.32
N TYR A 80 6.42 3.28 -5.92
CA TYR A 80 6.20 4.55 -5.22
C TYR A 80 5.13 5.36 -5.95
N LEU A 81 4.55 6.32 -5.24
CA LEU A 81 3.52 7.21 -5.78
C LEU A 81 4.17 8.33 -6.60
N ASP A 82 4.26 8.16 -7.90
CA ASP A 82 4.62 9.23 -8.82
C ASP A 82 3.39 10.07 -9.23
N SER A 83 3.62 11.17 -9.93
CA SER A 83 2.53 12.04 -10.38
C SER A 83 1.52 11.30 -11.26
N SER A 84 1.96 10.35 -12.10
CA SER A 84 1.04 9.62 -12.97
C SER A 84 0.14 8.65 -12.20
N SER A 85 0.68 7.94 -11.21
CA SER A 85 -0.13 7.07 -10.35
C SER A 85 -1.07 7.88 -9.45
N MET A 86 -0.60 9.03 -8.96
CA MET A 86 -1.41 9.93 -8.16
C MET A 86 -2.62 10.47 -8.96
N TYR A 87 -2.41 11.00 -10.16
CA TYR A 87 -3.50 11.48 -11.01
C TYR A 87 -4.45 10.36 -11.42
N PHE A 88 -3.94 9.17 -11.69
CA PHE A 88 -4.79 8.02 -12.00
C PHE A 88 -5.68 7.63 -10.81
N LEU A 89 -5.16 7.61 -9.58
CA LEU A 89 -5.96 7.35 -8.39
C LEU A 89 -7.04 8.42 -8.18
N ASP A 90 -6.73 9.69 -8.44
CA ASP A 90 -7.72 10.76 -8.43
C ASP A 90 -8.82 10.52 -9.46
N ASP A 91 -8.47 10.14 -10.69
CA ASP A 91 -9.44 9.88 -11.75
C ASP A 91 -10.35 8.69 -11.43
N VAL A 92 -9.78 7.64 -10.81
CA VAL A 92 -10.53 6.48 -10.30
C VAL A 92 -11.57 6.94 -9.27
N LEU A 93 -11.18 7.75 -8.29
CA LEU A 93 -12.08 8.23 -7.25
C LEU A 93 -13.11 9.22 -7.80
N ARG A 94 -12.73 10.13 -8.69
CA ARG A 94 -13.68 11.04 -9.38
C ARG A 94 -14.68 10.27 -10.24
N HIS A 95 -14.23 9.21 -10.92
CA HIS A 95 -15.13 8.34 -11.71
C HIS A 95 -16.14 7.65 -10.79
N LEU A 96 -15.67 7.10 -9.67
CA LEU A 96 -16.52 6.45 -8.68
C LEU A 96 -17.57 7.43 -8.09
N LEU A 97 -17.18 8.66 -7.75
CA LEU A 97 -18.09 9.68 -7.23
C LEU A 97 -19.17 10.07 -8.23
N ARG A 98 -18.87 10.06 -9.53
CA ARG A 98 -19.90 10.28 -10.57
C ARG A 98 -20.85 9.10 -10.68
N GLN A 99 -20.38 7.88 -10.51
CA GLN A 99 -21.19 6.66 -10.58
C GLN A 99 -22.04 6.45 -9.32
N TYR A 100 -21.55 6.90 -8.17
CA TYR A 100 -22.21 6.78 -6.87
C TYR A 100 -22.35 8.17 -6.21
N PRO A 101 -23.22 9.05 -6.72
CA PRO A 101 -23.34 10.42 -6.22
C PRO A 101 -23.85 10.50 -4.77
N SER A 102 -24.48 9.43 -4.27
CA SER A 102 -24.95 9.31 -2.89
C SER A 102 -23.91 8.68 -1.95
N VAL A 103 -22.68 8.36 -2.43
CA VAL A 103 -21.66 7.80 -1.56
C VAL A 103 -21.21 8.83 -0.53
N GLY A 104 -21.11 8.41 0.74
CA GLY A 104 -20.61 9.28 1.80
C GLY A 104 -19.14 9.71 1.57
N PRO A 105 -18.69 10.79 2.20
CA PRO A 105 -17.36 11.37 1.98
C PRO A 105 -16.22 10.54 2.58
N ASN A 106 -16.51 9.42 3.21
CA ASN A 106 -15.53 8.61 3.92
C ASN A 106 -14.67 7.81 2.93
N LEU A 107 -13.35 8.00 3.02
CA LEU A 107 -12.37 7.23 2.25
C LEU A 107 -11.48 6.44 3.20
N VAL A 108 -11.45 5.14 3.01
CA VAL A 108 -10.47 4.24 3.62
C VAL A 108 -9.52 3.76 2.53
N ILE A 109 -8.23 3.76 2.81
CA ILE A 109 -7.22 3.34 1.84
C ILE A 109 -6.43 2.18 2.46
N GLY A 110 -6.36 1.07 1.74
CA GLY A 110 -5.57 -0.08 2.14
C GLY A 110 -4.70 -0.59 1.01
N GLY A 111 -3.61 -1.28 1.32
CA GLY A 111 -2.78 -1.84 0.27
C GLY A 111 -1.80 -2.89 0.76
N PHE A 112 -1.36 -3.74 -0.16
CA PHE A 112 -0.40 -4.81 0.11
C PHE A 112 0.96 -4.50 -0.49
N SER A 113 2.04 -4.76 0.26
CA SER A 113 3.41 -4.61 -0.22
C SER A 113 3.63 -3.20 -0.81
N ALA A 114 4.08 -3.07 -2.06
CA ALA A 114 4.19 -1.77 -2.74
C ALA A 114 2.86 -1.00 -2.75
N GLY A 115 1.71 -1.69 -2.92
CA GLY A 115 0.39 -1.05 -2.79
C GLY A 115 0.13 -0.47 -1.40
N GLY A 116 0.65 -1.10 -0.35
CA GLY A 116 0.57 -0.56 1.01
C GLY A 116 1.42 0.70 1.20
N HIS A 117 2.58 0.76 0.55
CA HIS A 117 3.37 1.99 0.47
C HIS A 117 2.60 3.11 -0.26
N LEU A 118 2.01 2.78 -1.43
CA LEU A 118 1.20 3.75 -2.18
C LEU A 118 -0.06 4.17 -1.39
N ALA A 119 -0.66 3.29 -0.60
CA ALA A 119 -1.80 3.61 0.25
C ALA A 119 -1.45 4.69 1.28
N LEU A 120 -0.33 4.53 1.98
CA LEU A 120 0.16 5.50 2.95
C LEU A 120 0.50 6.84 2.28
N THR A 121 1.30 6.84 1.22
CA THR A 121 1.72 8.07 0.53
C THR A 121 0.56 8.80 -0.16
N TYR A 122 -0.44 8.07 -0.66
CA TYR A 122 -1.64 8.69 -1.21
C TYR A 122 -2.53 9.29 -0.11
N ALA A 123 -2.65 8.62 1.04
CA ALA A 123 -3.32 9.18 2.21
C ALA A 123 -2.63 10.47 2.69
N GLU A 124 -1.30 10.50 2.77
CA GLU A 124 -0.51 11.71 3.08
C GLU A 124 -0.81 12.85 2.11
N THR A 125 -0.84 12.54 0.81
CA THR A 125 -1.16 13.53 -0.24
C THR A 125 -2.56 14.11 -0.05
N LEU A 126 -3.58 13.29 0.21
CA LEU A 126 -4.96 13.75 0.38
C LEU A 126 -5.18 14.50 1.69
N VAL A 127 -4.46 14.15 2.75
CA VAL A 127 -4.50 14.87 4.03
C VAL A 127 -3.77 16.21 3.91
N GLY A 128 -2.67 16.27 3.17
CA GLY A 128 -1.92 17.49 2.89
C GLY A 128 -2.64 18.46 1.97
N ASP A 129 -3.51 17.98 1.09
CA ASP A 129 -4.34 18.78 0.17
C ASP A 129 -5.79 18.30 0.19
N THR A 130 -6.57 18.83 1.12
CA THR A 130 -7.99 18.50 1.31
C THR A 130 -8.91 19.03 0.21
N THR A 131 -8.39 19.85 -0.71
CA THR A 131 -9.15 20.41 -1.84
C THR A 131 -9.13 19.49 -3.06
N ARG A 132 -8.22 18.53 -3.08
CA ARG A 132 -7.96 17.64 -4.20
C ARG A 132 -9.15 16.77 -4.60
N LEU A 133 -9.87 16.23 -3.61
CA LEU A 133 -11.07 15.41 -3.78
C LEU A 133 -12.11 15.74 -2.70
N PRO A 134 -13.41 15.62 -2.99
CA PRO A 134 -14.47 15.79 -1.99
C PRO A 134 -14.60 14.55 -1.08
N LEU A 135 -13.49 13.92 -0.75
CA LEU A 135 -13.40 12.75 0.12
C LEU A 135 -12.48 13.06 1.30
N ARG A 136 -12.73 12.41 2.42
CA ARG A 136 -11.94 12.56 3.66
C ARG A 136 -11.31 11.22 4.02
N VAL A 137 -10.00 11.18 4.11
CA VAL A 137 -9.29 10.00 4.62
C VAL A 137 -9.68 9.78 6.06
N LYS A 138 -10.35 8.66 6.34
CA LYS A 138 -10.82 8.27 7.66
C LYS A 138 -9.92 7.25 8.33
N ALA A 139 -9.24 6.42 7.56
CA ALA A 139 -8.23 5.50 8.04
C ALA A 139 -7.35 5.06 6.86
N VAL A 140 -6.14 4.63 7.17
CA VAL A 140 -5.25 3.97 6.20
C VAL A 140 -4.62 2.73 6.82
N PHE A 141 -4.47 1.66 6.02
CA PHE A 141 -3.76 0.48 6.47
C PHE A 141 -2.82 -0.08 5.40
N GLY A 142 -1.69 -0.63 5.85
CA GLY A 142 -0.70 -1.30 5.01
C GLY A 142 -0.50 -2.76 5.42
N VAL A 143 -0.45 -3.65 4.44
CA VAL A 143 -0.17 -5.07 4.63
C VAL A 143 1.26 -5.35 4.18
N ASP A 144 2.15 -5.42 5.13
CA ASP A 144 3.60 -5.63 4.99
C ASP A 144 4.27 -4.71 3.94
N PRO A 145 4.05 -3.37 3.99
CA PRO A 145 4.61 -2.45 3.01
C PRO A 145 6.08 -2.10 3.28
N PRO A 146 6.88 -1.85 2.22
CA PRO A 146 8.19 -1.21 2.34
C PRO A 146 8.00 0.31 2.51
N VAL A 147 7.95 0.81 3.73
CA VAL A 147 7.57 2.21 4.03
C VAL A 147 8.70 3.23 3.87
N ASP A 148 9.96 2.79 3.98
CA ASP A 148 11.16 3.60 3.77
C ASP A 148 11.91 3.10 2.53
N LEU A 149 11.86 3.87 1.45
CA LEU A 149 12.45 3.48 0.17
C LEU A 149 13.98 3.47 0.19
N ALA A 150 14.62 4.27 1.05
CA ALA A 150 16.07 4.20 1.24
C ALA A 150 16.47 2.89 1.91
N ASN A 151 15.78 2.50 2.99
CA ASN A 151 15.98 1.21 3.63
C ASN A 151 15.64 0.05 2.67
N PHE A 152 14.59 0.17 1.88
CA PHE A 152 14.20 -0.84 0.90
C PHE A 152 15.27 -1.04 -0.19
N TRP A 153 15.87 0.05 -0.67
CA TRP A 153 17.00 -0.01 -1.60
C TRP A 153 18.20 -0.71 -0.95
N GLN A 154 18.57 -0.36 0.30
CA GLN A 154 19.65 -0.97 1.05
C GLN A 154 19.39 -2.46 1.30
N THR A 155 18.15 -2.85 1.60
CA THR A 155 17.75 -4.26 1.71
C THR A 155 17.98 -5.00 0.39
N GLY A 156 17.67 -4.38 -0.73
CA GLY A 156 18.01 -4.91 -2.05
C GLY A 156 19.53 -5.18 -2.22
N GLN A 157 20.38 -4.24 -1.79
CA GLN A 157 21.85 -4.40 -1.83
C GLN A 157 22.30 -5.54 -0.92
N ARG A 158 21.75 -5.66 0.31
CA ARG A 158 22.07 -6.78 1.21
C ARG A 158 21.70 -8.13 0.60
N ARG A 159 20.51 -8.26 -0.01
CA ARG A 159 20.09 -9.48 -0.73
C ARG A 159 21.02 -9.87 -1.88
N ILE A 160 21.52 -8.88 -2.62
CA ILE A 160 22.53 -9.09 -3.68
C ILE A 160 23.84 -9.60 -3.08
N ALA A 161 24.32 -9.00 -2.00
CA ALA A 161 25.58 -9.38 -1.35
C ALA A 161 25.50 -10.75 -0.67
N GLN A 162 24.38 -11.09 -0.05
CA GLN A 162 24.15 -12.41 0.56
C GLN A 162 24.13 -13.54 -0.46
N ALA A 163 23.65 -13.27 -1.67
CA ALA A 163 23.61 -14.20 -2.82
C ALA A 163 22.98 -15.59 -2.53
N CYS A 164 22.17 -15.73 -1.48
CA CYS A 164 21.61 -17.02 -1.08
C CYS A 164 20.53 -17.53 -2.01
N SER A 165 19.72 -16.64 -2.60
CA SER A 165 18.59 -17.01 -3.43
C SER A 165 18.61 -16.24 -4.75
N PRO A 166 18.63 -16.94 -5.90
CA PRO A 166 18.53 -16.26 -7.20
C PRO A 166 17.31 -15.36 -7.34
N LEU A 167 16.18 -15.72 -6.70
CA LEU A 167 14.96 -14.94 -6.70
C LEU A 167 15.17 -13.61 -5.94
N LEU A 168 15.67 -13.67 -4.70
CA LEU A 168 15.91 -12.48 -3.88
C LEU A 168 16.96 -11.56 -4.49
N VAL A 169 18.03 -12.12 -5.09
CA VAL A 169 19.05 -11.34 -5.82
C VAL A 169 18.45 -10.61 -7.01
N ARG A 170 17.62 -11.29 -7.81
CA ARG A 170 16.93 -10.69 -8.97
C ARG A 170 15.97 -9.58 -8.52
N GLU A 171 15.19 -9.84 -7.49
CA GLU A 171 14.27 -8.87 -6.90
C GLU A 171 15.04 -7.64 -6.38
N GLY A 172 16.08 -7.85 -5.57
CA GLY A 172 16.92 -6.77 -5.04
C GLY A 172 17.55 -5.91 -6.14
N ARG A 173 18.09 -6.54 -7.20
CA ARG A 173 18.62 -5.81 -8.37
C ARG A 173 17.54 -4.99 -9.08
N SER A 174 16.38 -5.60 -9.35
CA SER A 174 15.28 -4.94 -10.06
C SER A 174 14.77 -3.72 -9.28
N MET A 175 14.54 -3.87 -7.99
CA MET A 175 14.00 -2.81 -7.14
C MET A 175 15.00 -1.68 -6.92
N ALA A 176 16.26 -2.00 -6.62
CA ALA A 176 17.32 -1.00 -6.47
C ALA A 176 17.55 -0.23 -7.79
N ALA A 177 17.59 -0.94 -8.93
CA ALA A 177 17.74 -0.29 -10.23
C ALA A 177 16.55 0.63 -10.57
N THR A 178 15.31 0.18 -10.28
CA THR A 178 14.11 0.99 -10.50
C THR A 178 14.15 2.29 -9.70
N LEU A 179 14.48 2.22 -8.42
CA LEU A 179 14.56 3.41 -7.56
C LEU A 179 15.73 4.31 -7.94
N THR A 180 16.91 3.75 -8.23
CA THR A 180 18.07 4.51 -8.70
C THR A 180 17.78 5.26 -9.99
N GLN A 181 17.14 4.59 -10.96
CA GLN A 181 16.75 5.22 -12.23
C GLN A 181 15.70 6.33 -12.02
N ALA A 182 14.71 6.07 -11.15
CA ALA A 182 13.63 7.00 -10.91
C ALA A 182 14.08 8.27 -10.18
N PHE A 183 14.99 8.12 -9.22
CA PHE A 183 15.42 9.22 -8.36
C PHE A 183 16.76 9.86 -8.77
N GLY A 184 17.46 9.26 -9.75
CA GLY A 184 18.71 9.79 -10.29
C GLY A 184 19.96 9.39 -9.51
N GLY A 185 19.87 8.46 -8.55
CA GLY A 185 21.01 7.99 -7.77
C GLY A 185 20.64 7.06 -6.61
N SER A 186 21.65 6.65 -5.84
CA SER A 186 21.44 5.88 -4.60
C SER A 186 20.90 6.78 -3.47
N PRO A 187 20.40 6.21 -2.35
CA PRO A 187 19.98 6.99 -1.19
C PRO A 187 21.05 7.94 -0.62
N GLU A 188 22.31 7.57 -0.74
CA GLU A 188 23.43 8.39 -0.29
C GLU A 188 23.67 9.59 -1.23
N GLN A 189 23.43 9.41 -2.53
CA GLN A 189 23.64 10.45 -3.54
C GLN A 189 22.47 11.45 -3.60
N VAL A 190 21.25 10.97 -3.44
CA VAL A 190 20.01 11.76 -3.58
C VAL A 190 19.03 11.53 -2.41
N PRO A 191 19.45 11.74 -1.14
CA PRO A 191 18.63 11.39 0.03
C PRO A 191 17.30 12.15 0.06
N GLY A 192 17.24 13.35 -0.51
CA GLY A 192 16.03 14.17 -0.60
C GLY A 192 14.93 13.51 -1.42
N ALA A 193 15.27 12.87 -2.56
CA ALA A 193 14.31 12.18 -3.40
C ALA A 193 13.72 10.94 -2.68
N TYR A 194 14.57 10.14 -2.06
CA TYR A 194 14.09 8.99 -1.28
C TYR A 194 13.16 9.41 -0.14
N ARG A 195 13.51 10.50 0.59
CA ARG A 195 12.64 11.04 1.65
C ARG A 195 11.30 11.53 1.10
N GLN A 196 11.33 12.24 -0.02
CA GLN A 196 10.13 12.81 -0.65
C GLN A 196 9.09 11.73 -1.03
N TYR A 197 9.55 10.59 -1.55
CA TYR A 197 8.69 9.51 -2.04
C TYR A 197 8.44 8.38 -1.03
N SER A 198 9.06 8.41 0.15
CA SER A 198 8.81 7.46 1.23
C SER A 198 7.63 7.90 2.08
N ALA A 199 6.79 6.94 2.48
CA ALA A 199 5.74 7.17 3.49
C ALA A 199 6.35 7.44 4.88
N PHE A 200 7.48 6.81 5.17
CA PHE A 200 8.25 7.01 6.38
C PHE A 200 9.73 7.11 6.03
N SER A 201 10.44 8.02 6.64
CA SER A 201 11.89 8.13 6.50
C SER A 201 12.56 7.98 7.87
N SER A 202 13.26 6.86 8.06
CA SER A 202 13.97 6.57 9.30
C SER A 202 15.14 7.52 9.56
N SER A 203 15.66 8.16 8.51
CA SER A 203 16.73 9.16 8.60
C SER A 203 16.24 10.56 8.99
N ASP A 204 14.93 10.75 9.09
CA ASP A 204 14.31 12.02 9.50
C ASP A 204 13.70 11.87 10.90
N SER A 205 14.07 12.74 11.83
CA SER A 205 13.59 12.68 13.22
C SER A 205 12.08 12.84 13.35
N THR A 206 11.43 13.47 12.37
CA THR A 206 9.97 13.61 12.28
C THR A 206 9.30 12.49 11.48
N GLY A 207 10.09 11.56 10.91
CA GLY A 207 9.57 10.50 10.04
C GLY A 207 9.23 10.96 8.63
N GLY A 208 9.63 12.17 8.22
CA GLY A 208 9.36 12.73 6.90
C GLY A 208 7.87 13.05 6.70
N ASN A 209 7.27 12.52 5.62
CA ASN A 209 5.86 12.78 5.27
C ASN A 209 4.86 12.21 6.29
N LEU A 210 5.29 11.27 7.12
CA LEU A 210 4.47 10.59 8.12
C LEU A 210 3.72 11.56 9.05
N ALA A 211 4.28 12.75 9.33
CA ALA A 211 3.65 13.76 10.16
C ALA A 211 2.26 14.20 9.66
N LEU A 212 1.97 14.03 8.37
CA LEU A 212 0.64 14.29 7.79
C LEU A 212 -0.42 13.31 8.32
N LEU A 213 -0.04 12.11 8.71
CA LEU A 213 -0.95 11.08 9.24
C LEU A 213 -1.10 11.11 10.77
N ARG A 214 -0.57 12.11 11.47
CA ARG A 214 -0.59 12.17 12.96
C ARG A 214 -1.99 12.14 13.58
N THR A 215 -3.03 12.49 12.82
CA THR A 215 -4.43 12.50 13.27
C THR A 215 -5.30 11.46 12.58
N ILE A 216 -4.74 10.68 11.71
CA ILE A 216 -5.44 9.65 10.94
C ILE A 216 -5.18 8.29 11.59
N PRO A 217 -6.20 7.44 11.80
CA PRO A 217 -6.01 6.06 12.18
C PRO A 217 -5.13 5.33 11.16
N VAL A 218 -3.99 4.81 11.62
CA VAL A 218 -3.01 4.10 10.78
C VAL A 218 -2.80 2.70 11.35
N ARG A 219 -2.95 1.69 10.52
CA ARG A 219 -2.66 0.31 10.91
C ARG A 219 -1.72 -0.36 9.92
N VAL A 220 -0.71 -1.06 10.42
CA VAL A 220 0.16 -1.89 9.58
C VAL A 220 0.14 -3.33 10.09
N TYR A 221 0.01 -4.26 9.16
CA TYR A 221 0.05 -5.70 9.41
C TYR A 221 1.39 -6.26 8.94
N CYS A 222 1.96 -7.19 9.69
CA CYS A 222 3.18 -7.88 9.33
C CYS A 222 3.20 -9.30 9.89
N GLU A 223 3.82 -10.23 9.19
CA GLU A 223 4.10 -11.58 9.67
C GLU A 223 5.61 -11.86 9.55
N PRO A 224 6.42 -11.54 10.60
CA PRO A 224 7.88 -11.63 10.55
C PRO A 224 8.36 -13.07 10.80
N ASP A 225 8.01 -14.01 9.94
CA ASP A 225 8.41 -15.41 10.06
C ASP A 225 9.82 -15.63 9.50
N LEU A 226 10.85 -15.33 10.31
CA LEU A 226 12.24 -15.56 9.94
C LEU A 226 12.54 -17.05 9.69
N SER A 227 11.85 -17.96 10.36
CA SER A 227 12.04 -19.40 10.17
C SER A 227 11.69 -19.80 8.75
N PHE A 228 10.53 -19.33 8.29
CA PHE A 228 10.08 -19.52 6.89
C PHE A 228 11.10 -18.96 5.89
N TRP A 229 11.54 -17.70 6.07
CA TRP A 229 12.46 -17.05 5.14
C TRP A 229 13.82 -17.72 5.11
N ARG A 230 14.34 -18.19 6.26
CA ARG A 230 15.61 -18.91 6.37
C ARG A 230 15.56 -20.28 5.72
N GLU A 231 14.48 -21.00 5.92
CA GLU A 231 14.30 -22.33 5.38
C GLU A 231 14.11 -22.32 3.85
N HIS A 232 13.32 -21.37 3.33
CA HIS A 232 12.89 -21.42 1.93
C HIS A 232 13.70 -20.52 1.00
N TYR A 233 14.40 -19.49 1.53
CA TYR A 233 15.04 -18.49 0.69
C TYR A 233 16.51 -18.22 1.04
N CYS A 234 16.84 -17.92 2.28
CA CYS A 234 18.21 -17.53 2.65
C CYS A 234 18.50 -17.86 4.12
N PRO A 235 19.34 -18.86 4.43
CA PRO A 235 19.66 -19.27 5.81
C PRO A 235 20.22 -18.15 6.68
N THR A 236 20.83 -17.14 6.08
CA THR A 236 21.41 -15.98 6.79
C THR A 236 20.47 -14.79 6.91
N MET A 237 19.19 -14.93 6.51
CA MET A 237 18.18 -13.87 6.62
C MET A 237 18.12 -13.32 8.04
N GLN A 238 18.09 -12.00 8.17
CA GLN A 238 17.93 -11.28 9.44
C GLN A 238 16.61 -10.53 9.45
N LEU A 239 16.17 -10.04 10.62
CA LEU A 239 14.95 -9.28 10.76
C LEU A 239 15.01 -7.97 9.93
N GLU A 240 16.21 -7.39 9.84
CA GLU A 240 16.50 -6.17 9.07
C GLU A 240 16.34 -6.34 7.56
N ASP A 241 16.26 -7.59 7.07
CA ASP A 241 15.96 -7.89 5.66
C ASP A 241 14.47 -7.96 5.36
N LEU A 242 13.63 -7.85 6.41
CA LEU A 242 12.17 -7.78 6.33
C LEU A 242 11.68 -6.33 6.50
N ASN A 243 10.40 -6.08 6.19
CA ASN A 243 9.79 -4.76 6.39
C ASN A 243 9.53 -4.44 7.89
N THR A 244 9.50 -5.46 8.73
CA THR A 244 9.14 -5.40 10.16
C THR A 244 9.79 -4.25 10.93
N PRO A 245 11.14 -4.06 10.91
CA PRO A 245 11.75 -2.99 11.70
C PRO A 245 11.28 -1.60 11.31
N MET A 246 11.07 -1.36 10.01
CA MET A 246 10.61 -0.06 9.53
C MET A 246 9.14 0.18 9.86
N LEU A 247 8.31 -0.87 9.85
CA LEU A 247 6.90 -0.78 10.26
C LEU A 247 6.76 -0.48 11.75
N GLN A 248 7.55 -1.12 12.60
CA GLN A 248 7.58 -0.84 14.04
C GLN A 248 8.04 0.60 14.31
N GLN A 249 9.09 1.07 13.62
CA GLN A 249 9.58 2.43 13.76
C GLN A 249 8.56 3.47 13.27
N LEU A 250 7.87 3.22 12.15
CA LEU A 250 6.80 4.07 11.64
C LEU A 250 5.71 4.27 12.70
N ILE A 251 5.18 3.18 13.26
CA ILE A 251 4.11 3.26 14.26
C ILE A 251 4.61 3.94 15.54
N HIS A 252 5.79 3.61 16.01
CA HIS A 252 6.39 4.28 17.17
C HIS A 252 6.56 5.79 16.93
N CYS A 253 6.98 6.19 15.73
CA CYS A 253 7.10 7.60 15.37
C CYS A 253 5.74 8.32 15.41
N LEU A 254 4.67 7.75 14.83
CA LEU A 254 3.31 8.28 14.92
C LEU A 254 2.82 8.41 16.36
N GLN A 255 3.03 7.37 17.18
CA GLN A 255 2.62 7.38 18.59
C GLN A 255 3.35 8.48 19.38
N ARG A 256 4.64 8.69 19.16
CA ARG A 256 5.41 9.81 19.74
C ARG A 256 4.89 11.17 19.30
N GLN A 257 4.32 11.28 18.10
CA GLN A 257 3.69 12.50 17.58
C GLN A 257 2.24 12.68 18.08
N GLY A 258 1.77 11.80 18.98
CA GLY A 258 0.46 11.87 19.61
C GLY A 258 -0.64 11.09 18.89
N ASN A 259 -0.34 10.33 17.84
CA ASN A 259 -1.33 9.47 17.18
C ASN A 259 -1.60 8.23 18.04
N ARG A 260 -2.70 8.27 18.82
CA ARG A 260 -3.15 7.16 19.66
C ARG A 260 -3.87 6.04 18.92
N GLN A 261 -4.10 6.22 17.61
CA GLN A 261 -4.81 5.30 16.73
C GLN A 261 -3.85 4.65 15.71
N ALA A 262 -2.54 4.79 15.95
CA ALA A 262 -1.51 4.13 15.17
C ALA A 262 -1.20 2.75 15.78
N GLU A 263 -1.34 1.69 14.99
CA GLU A 263 -1.25 0.29 15.43
C GLU A 263 -0.35 -0.55 14.54
N TYR A 264 0.55 -1.32 15.16
CA TYR A 264 1.30 -2.40 14.51
C TYR A 264 0.69 -3.74 14.92
N LEU A 265 0.22 -4.52 13.94
CA LEU A 265 -0.33 -5.85 14.17
C LEU A 265 0.59 -6.93 13.59
N GLU A 266 1.21 -7.67 14.48
CA GLU A 266 1.99 -8.86 14.15
C GLU A 266 1.06 -10.08 14.09
N THR A 267 1.15 -10.83 12.99
CA THR A 267 0.45 -12.10 12.84
C THR A 267 1.43 -13.26 12.79
N ARG A 268 0.93 -14.48 13.00
CA ARG A 268 1.75 -15.71 13.00
C ARG A 268 1.00 -16.84 12.33
N GLY A 269 1.62 -17.47 11.32
CA GLY A 269 1.08 -18.63 10.62
C GLY A 269 -0.22 -18.38 9.87
N LYS A 270 -0.58 -17.10 9.60
CA LYS A 270 -1.77 -16.73 8.82
C LYS A 270 -1.46 -16.54 7.34
N GLY A 271 -0.23 -16.15 7.01
CA GLY A 271 0.19 -15.85 5.64
C GLY A 271 0.12 -17.07 4.72
N ARG A 272 -0.62 -16.92 3.60
CA ARG A 272 -0.78 -17.96 2.59
C ARG A 272 -0.99 -17.37 1.21
N VAL A 273 -0.46 -18.09 0.20
CA VAL A 273 -0.83 -17.90 -1.20
C VAL A 273 -1.46 -19.21 -1.68
N GLY A 274 -2.75 -19.20 -1.90
CA GLY A 274 -3.55 -20.39 -2.06
C GLY A 274 -3.49 -21.25 -0.78
N LYS A 275 -3.00 -22.50 -0.88
CA LYS A 275 -2.84 -23.41 0.27
C LYS A 275 -1.42 -23.38 0.87
N ARG A 276 -0.47 -22.68 0.27
CA ARG A 276 0.93 -22.68 0.71
C ARG A 276 1.19 -21.57 1.73
N PRO A 277 1.88 -21.85 2.84
CA PRO A 277 2.34 -20.79 3.74
C PRO A 277 3.18 -19.76 2.99
N PHE A 278 2.88 -18.49 3.21
CA PHE A 278 3.66 -17.39 2.68
C PHE A 278 3.42 -16.13 3.52
N PRO A 279 4.35 -15.73 4.38
CA PRO A 279 4.17 -14.64 5.34
C PRO A 279 3.87 -13.28 4.70
N HIS A 280 4.46 -13.01 3.52
CA HIS A 280 4.22 -11.79 2.76
C HIS A 280 3.02 -11.94 1.83
N SER A 281 1.80 -11.82 2.38
CA SER A 281 0.55 -12.01 1.63
C SER A 281 -0.63 -11.25 2.23
N TRP A 282 -1.68 -11.01 1.41
CA TRP A 282 -2.93 -10.41 1.88
C TRP A 282 -3.60 -11.18 3.02
N SER A 283 -3.43 -12.49 3.05
CA SER A 283 -4.12 -13.36 4.00
C SER A 283 -3.68 -13.20 5.46
N ILE A 284 -2.61 -12.44 5.74
CA ILE A 284 -2.25 -12.08 7.11
C ILE A 284 -3.30 -11.17 7.76
N VAL A 285 -4.16 -10.52 6.97
CA VAL A 285 -5.25 -9.68 7.46
C VAL A 285 -6.49 -10.51 7.73
N ASP A 286 -7.01 -10.43 8.95
CA ASP A 286 -8.36 -10.89 9.29
C ASP A 286 -9.36 -9.83 8.78
N ALA A 287 -10.01 -10.12 7.65
CA ALA A 287 -10.86 -9.14 6.97
C ALA A 287 -12.05 -8.69 7.83
N PRO A 288 -12.82 -9.57 8.50
CA PRO A 288 -13.88 -9.14 9.43
C PRO A 288 -13.36 -8.26 10.58
N GLU A 289 -12.19 -8.57 11.12
CA GLU A 289 -11.57 -7.76 12.19
C GLU A 289 -11.15 -6.39 11.67
N CYS A 290 -10.51 -6.34 10.50
CA CYS A 290 -10.11 -5.09 9.87
C CYS A 290 -11.32 -4.17 9.61
N ILE A 291 -12.43 -4.72 9.10
CA ILE A 291 -13.65 -3.93 8.85
C ILE A 291 -14.27 -3.46 10.16
N ARG A 292 -14.29 -4.27 11.22
CA ARG A 292 -14.73 -3.80 12.56
C ARG A 292 -13.85 -2.68 13.09
N TRP A 293 -12.54 -2.73 12.89
CA TRP A 293 -11.62 -1.65 13.26
C TRP A 293 -11.96 -0.33 12.55
N LEU A 294 -12.45 -0.37 11.30
CA LEU A 294 -12.80 0.82 10.53
C LEU A 294 -14.11 1.50 10.99
N GLN A 295 -15.04 0.75 11.59
CA GLN A 295 -16.38 1.23 11.92
C GLN A 295 -16.39 2.53 12.74
N PRO A 296 -15.65 2.66 13.87
CA PRO A 296 -15.67 3.88 14.69
C PRO A 296 -15.25 5.16 13.95
N TYR A 297 -14.47 5.02 12.89
CA TYR A 297 -13.94 6.15 12.13
C TYR A 297 -14.84 6.57 10.96
N THR A 298 -15.76 5.72 10.56
CA THR A 298 -16.58 5.89 9.36
C THR A 298 -18.09 6.03 9.66
N GLU A 299 -18.49 5.93 10.92
CA GLU A 299 -19.88 6.12 11.38
C GLU A 299 -20.22 7.58 11.71
N GLN A 300 -19.23 8.50 11.61
CA GLN A 300 -19.37 9.92 11.92
C GLN A 300 -19.57 10.75 10.65
#